data_b61708a3095a0317bcf8f3bc074d4b59
#
_entry.id   b61708a3095a0317bcf8f3bc074d4b59
#
_cell.length_a   1.000
_cell.length_b   1.000
_cell.length_c   1.000
_cell.angle_alpha   90.00
_cell.angle_beta   90.00
_cell.angle_gamma   90.00
#
_symmetry.space_group_name_H-M   'P 1'
#
loop_
_entity.id
_entity.type
_entity.pdbx_description
1 polymer ?
#
loop_
_entity_poly.entity_id
_entity_poly.type
_entity_poly.pdbx_seq_one_letter_code
_entity_poly.pdbx_strand_id
1 'polypeptide(L)'
;MDELDIRLLKTVQDGLKLTKRPYHVLGKKMDMSEEEVIQRLSSLVDDGVVRRFAAAIGHRALGIVANAMIVWKVPAQDVERIGHIIASFEDVTHCYERATQPDWPYNIYAMVHSRSREECVRIASEISRAIEVGEYRVLFSEQEYKKTSARI
;
A
#
# COMPACT_ATOMS: atom_id res chain seq x y z
N MET A 1 -8.43 -12.50 -18.51
CA MET A 1 -6.97 -12.17 -18.56
C MET A 1 -6.26 -13.22 -19.38
N ASP A 2 -5.57 -12.81 -20.44
CA ASP A 2 -4.82 -13.67 -21.37
C ASP A 2 -3.30 -13.38 -21.30
N GLU A 3 -2.48 -14.04 -22.15
CA GLU A 3 -1.02 -13.83 -22.17
C GLU A 3 -0.63 -12.40 -22.60
N LEU A 4 -1.42 -11.77 -23.47
CA LEU A 4 -1.19 -10.38 -23.88
C LEU A 4 -1.42 -9.41 -22.73
N ASP A 5 -2.44 -9.68 -21.90
CA ASP A 5 -2.71 -8.89 -20.68
C ASP A 5 -1.55 -8.99 -19.69
N ILE A 6 -0.99 -10.20 -19.49
CA ILE A 6 0.18 -10.38 -18.63
C ILE A 6 1.41 -9.63 -19.17
N ARG A 7 1.64 -9.69 -20.48
CA ARG A 7 2.72 -8.93 -21.13
C ARG A 7 2.51 -7.42 -21.00
N LEU A 8 1.26 -6.97 -21.15
CA LEU A 8 0.87 -5.57 -21.00
C LEU A 8 1.17 -5.10 -19.55
N LEU A 9 0.70 -5.83 -18.55
CA LEU A 9 0.94 -5.53 -17.14
C LEU A 9 2.44 -5.49 -16.81
N LYS A 10 3.23 -6.47 -17.28
CA LYS A 10 4.70 -6.46 -17.13
C LYS A 10 5.36 -5.21 -17.74
N THR A 11 4.81 -4.71 -18.83
CA THR A 11 5.36 -3.54 -19.53
C THR A 11 5.02 -2.22 -18.83
N VAL A 12 3.84 -2.15 -18.18
CA VAL A 12 3.35 -0.92 -17.53
C VAL A 12 3.60 -0.87 -16.01
N GLN A 13 4.03 -1.96 -15.38
CA GLN A 13 4.23 -2.02 -13.93
C GLN A 13 5.26 -0.99 -13.40
N ASP A 14 6.18 -0.53 -14.23
CA ASP A 14 7.15 0.53 -13.92
C ASP A 14 6.66 1.93 -14.32
N GLY A 15 5.41 2.03 -14.79
CA GLY A 15 4.80 3.28 -15.25
C GLY A 15 4.82 3.46 -16.76
N LEU A 16 4.11 4.47 -17.22
CA LEU A 16 4.08 4.88 -18.63
C LEU A 16 5.12 5.97 -18.92
N LYS A 17 5.63 5.99 -20.13
CA LYS A 17 6.47 7.10 -20.58
C LYS A 17 5.66 8.40 -20.64
N LEU A 18 6.21 9.48 -20.11
CA LEU A 18 5.62 10.82 -20.20
C LEU A 18 5.76 11.36 -21.62
N THR A 19 4.82 11.06 -22.48
CA THR A 19 4.75 11.49 -23.88
C THR A 19 3.32 11.96 -24.20
N LYS A 20 3.12 12.62 -25.35
CA LYS A 20 1.78 13.06 -25.79
C LYS A 20 0.81 11.91 -26.03
N ARG A 21 1.30 10.72 -26.43
CA ARG A 21 0.49 9.54 -26.75
C ARG A 21 1.11 8.29 -26.11
N PRO A 22 1.02 8.13 -24.78
CA PRO A 22 1.72 7.05 -24.07
C PRO A 22 1.21 5.66 -24.46
N TYR A 23 -0.08 5.50 -24.68
CA TYR A 23 -0.70 4.23 -25.10
C TYR A 23 -0.30 3.84 -26.54
N HIS A 24 -0.15 4.80 -27.43
CA HIS A 24 0.41 4.55 -28.77
C HIS A 24 1.87 4.04 -28.70
N VAL A 25 2.69 4.65 -27.84
CA VAL A 25 4.07 4.19 -27.65
C VAL A 25 4.11 2.77 -27.08
N LEU A 26 3.19 2.47 -26.16
CA LEU A 26 3.03 1.15 -25.58
C LEU A 26 2.56 0.12 -26.62
N GLY A 27 1.53 0.47 -27.41
CA GLY A 27 1.01 -0.37 -28.49
C GLY A 27 2.07 -0.76 -29.49
N LYS A 28 2.92 0.19 -29.93
CA LYS A 28 4.06 -0.09 -30.81
C LYS A 28 5.04 -1.11 -30.28
N LYS A 29 5.25 -1.17 -28.96
CA LYS A 29 6.14 -2.15 -28.32
C LYS A 29 5.54 -3.56 -28.30
N MET A 30 4.21 -3.64 -28.40
CA MET A 30 3.46 -4.88 -28.19
C MET A 30 2.77 -5.38 -29.46
N ASP A 31 2.95 -4.70 -30.59
CA ASP A 31 2.26 -4.96 -31.85
C ASP A 31 0.73 -4.86 -31.71
N MET A 32 0.26 -3.83 -30.98
CA MET A 32 -1.15 -3.52 -30.75
C MET A 32 -1.49 -2.12 -31.22
N SER A 33 -2.78 -1.88 -31.52
CA SER A 33 -3.28 -0.51 -31.69
C SER A 33 -3.35 0.22 -30.35
N GLU A 34 -3.40 1.55 -30.38
CA GLU A 34 -3.57 2.37 -29.18
C GLU A 34 -4.92 2.09 -28.51
N GLU A 35 -5.97 1.91 -29.33
CA GLU A 35 -7.33 1.60 -28.88
C GLU A 35 -7.38 0.25 -28.17
N GLU A 36 -6.71 -0.77 -28.70
CA GLU A 36 -6.62 -2.09 -28.07
C GLU A 36 -5.91 -2.03 -26.72
N VAL A 37 -4.81 -1.29 -26.61
CA VAL A 37 -4.11 -1.08 -25.34
C VAL A 37 -5.02 -0.43 -24.29
N ILE A 38 -5.74 0.63 -24.68
CA ILE A 38 -6.68 1.33 -23.78
C ILE A 38 -7.80 0.39 -23.35
N GLN A 39 -8.41 -0.35 -24.27
CA GLN A 39 -9.50 -1.28 -23.98
C GLN A 39 -9.06 -2.37 -23.00
N ARG A 40 -7.90 -2.99 -23.22
CA ARG A 40 -7.35 -4.02 -22.31
C ARG A 40 -7.06 -3.46 -20.93
N LEU A 41 -6.41 -2.30 -20.84
CA LEU A 41 -6.14 -1.67 -19.54
C LEU A 41 -7.42 -1.30 -18.79
N SER A 42 -8.45 -0.79 -19.49
CA SER A 42 -9.74 -0.49 -18.90
C SER A 42 -10.41 -1.76 -18.35
N SER A 43 -10.45 -2.85 -19.12
CA SER A 43 -10.98 -4.12 -18.65
C SER A 43 -10.22 -4.65 -17.41
N LEU A 44 -8.90 -4.51 -17.37
CA LEU A 44 -8.10 -4.94 -16.21
C LEU A 44 -8.35 -4.08 -14.97
N VAL A 45 -8.75 -2.80 -15.14
CA VAL A 45 -9.20 -1.94 -14.04
C VAL A 45 -10.59 -2.39 -13.57
N ASP A 46 -11.52 -2.60 -14.48
CA ASP A 46 -12.90 -3.01 -14.18
C ASP A 46 -12.93 -4.38 -13.48
N ASP A 47 -12.06 -5.29 -13.88
CA ASP A 47 -11.86 -6.61 -13.24
C ASP A 47 -11.11 -6.55 -11.89
N GLY A 48 -10.66 -5.36 -11.45
CA GLY A 48 -9.92 -5.17 -10.21
C GLY A 48 -8.48 -5.71 -10.21
N VAL A 49 -7.97 -6.18 -11.36
CA VAL A 49 -6.57 -6.62 -11.52
C VAL A 49 -5.63 -5.42 -11.40
N VAL A 50 -5.96 -4.31 -12.07
CA VAL A 50 -5.33 -3.01 -11.88
C VAL A 50 -6.14 -2.21 -10.87
N ARG A 51 -5.71 -2.17 -9.63
CA ARG A 51 -6.47 -1.51 -8.55
C ARG A 51 -6.58 0.01 -8.70
N ARG A 52 -5.62 0.65 -9.33
CA ARG A 52 -5.62 2.09 -9.60
C ARG A 52 -4.58 2.45 -10.65
N PHE A 53 -4.83 3.53 -11.36
CA PHE A 53 -3.89 4.20 -12.24
C PHE A 53 -3.48 5.51 -11.57
N ALA A 54 -2.25 5.62 -11.08
CA ALA A 54 -1.81 6.75 -10.26
C ALA A 54 -0.32 7.03 -10.41
N ALA A 55 0.08 8.25 -10.08
CA ALA A 55 1.49 8.61 -9.94
C ALA A 55 2.05 8.07 -8.62
N ALA A 56 3.27 7.54 -8.65
CA ALA A 56 4.03 7.25 -7.45
C ALA A 56 4.76 8.52 -6.99
N ILE A 57 4.44 8.98 -5.78
CA ILE A 57 5.00 10.20 -5.21
C ILE A 57 6.09 9.85 -4.20
N GLY A 58 7.24 10.51 -4.30
CA GLY A 58 8.32 10.41 -3.31
C GLY A 58 7.95 11.16 -2.03
N HIS A 59 7.36 10.50 -1.05
CA HIS A 59 6.84 11.11 0.19
C HIS A 59 7.88 11.95 0.92
N ARG A 60 9.14 11.54 0.94
CA ARG A 60 10.24 12.30 1.58
C ARG A 60 10.44 13.69 0.98
N ALA A 61 10.21 13.85 -0.34
CA ALA A 61 10.28 15.14 -1.01
C ALA A 61 9.18 16.10 -0.57
N LEU A 62 8.09 15.58 0.01
CA LEU A 62 6.96 16.33 0.57
C LEU A 62 7.05 16.52 2.08
N GLY A 63 8.19 16.18 2.70
CA GLY A 63 8.39 16.31 4.14
C GLY A 63 7.72 15.21 4.98
N ILE A 64 7.16 14.16 4.35
CA ILE A 64 6.67 12.96 5.05
C ILE A 64 7.86 12.05 5.28
N VAL A 65 8.51 12.23 6.41
CA VAL A 65 9.80 11.56 6.71
C VAL A 65 9.68 10.49 7.78
N ALA A 66 8.61 10.48 8.57
CA ALA A 66 8.33 9.49 9.58
C ALA A 66 7.46 8.36 9.01
N ASN A 67 7.91 7.14 9.25
CA ASN A 67 7.24 5.92 8.83
C ASN A 67 7.25 4.96 10.03
N ALA A 68 6.09 4.71 10.60
CA ALA A 68 5.91 3.88 11.77
C ALA A 68 5.07 2.65 11.47
N MET A 69 5.55 1.49 11.87
CA MET A 69 4.72 0.30 12.02
C MET A 69 4.24 0.24 13.47
N ILE A 70 2.93 0.30 13.66
CA ILE A 70 2.32 0.18 14.97
C ILE A 70 1.77 -1.24 15.08
N VAL A 71 2.01 -1.88 16.21
CA VAL A 71 1.58 -3.26 16.44
C VAL A 71 0.81 -3.35 17.75
N TRP A 72 -0.31 -4.07 17.74
CA TRP A 72 -1.18 -4.27 18.91
C TRP A 72 -1.32 -5.75 19.21
N LYS A 73 -1.42 -6.05 20.50
CA LYS A 73 -1.86 -7.36 20.99
C LYS A 73 -3.36 -7.31 21.22
N VAL A 74 -4.08 -7.98 20.35
CA VAL A 74 -5.55 -7.98 20.34
C VAL A 74 -6.06 -9.38 20.64
N PRO A 75 -7.09 -9.56 21.52
CA PRO A 75 -7.73 -10.83 21.71
C PRO A 75 -8.30 -11.40 20.40
N ALA A 76 -8.16 -12.70 20.17
CA ALA A 76 -8.52 -13.33 18.89
C ALA A 76 -9.97 -13.05 18.45
N GLN A 77 -10.91 -13.00 19.40
CA GLN A 77 -12.32 -12.71 19.12
C GLN A 77 -12.59 -11.26 18.67
N ASP A 78 -11.66 -10.33 18.91
CA ASP A 78 -11.81 -8.91 18.59
C ASP A 78 -11.04 -8.48 17.35
N VAL A 79 -10.18 -9.34 16.78
CA VAL A 79 -9.23 -9.01 15.72
C VAL A 79 -9.92 -8.41 14.50
N GLU A 80 -11.00 -9.03 14.02
CA GLU A 80 -11.71 -8.56 12.82
C GLU A 80 -12.33 -7.17 13.07
N ARG A 81 -13.06 -7.00 14.16
CA ARG A 81 -13.68 -5.72 14.55
C ARG A 81 -12.64 -4.61 14.69
N ILE A 82 -11.57 -4.89 15.44
CA ILE A 82 -10.50 -3.93 15.70
C ILE A 82 -9.73 -3.62 14.44
N GLY A 83 -9.44 -4.62 13.60
CA GLY A 83 -8.78 -4.43 12.32
C GLY A 83 -9.54 -3.46 11.41
N HIS A 84 -10.86 -3.58 11.33
CA HIS A 84 -11.71 -2.64 10.57
C HIS A 84 -11.69 -1.22 11.15
N ILE A 85 -11.73 -1.08 12.49
CA ILE A 85 -11.62 0.25 13.12
C ILE A 85 -10.27 0.89 12.79
N ILE A 86 -9.17 0.17 12.96
CA ILE A 86 -7.82 0.69 12.63
C ILE A 86 -7.73 1.07 11.15
N ALA A 87 -8.26 0.23 10.25
CA ALA A 87 -8.23 0.48 8.81
C ALA A 87 -9.08 1.70 8.38
N SER A 88 -10.00 2.18 9.22
CA SER A 88 -10.81 3.36 8.94
C SER A 88 -10.10 4.71 9.21
N PHE A 89 -8.97 4.69 9.89
CA PHE A 89 -8.18 5.92 10.14
C PHE A 89 -7.47 6.37 8.85
N GLU A 90 -7.60 7.64 8.48
CA GLU A 90 -6.99 8.21 7.27
C GLU A 90 -5.45 8.13 7.29
N ASP A 91 -4.85 8.23 8.47
CA ASP A 91 -3.41 8.12 8.67
C ASP A 91 -2.87 6.69 8.45
N VAL A 92 -3.74 5.68 8.44
CA VAL A 92 -3.38 4.28 8.24
C VAL A 92 -3.41 3.92 6.77
N THR A 93 -2.25 3.53 6.23
CA THR A 93 -2.13 3.13 4.81
C THR A 93 -2.23 1.63 4.58
N HIS A 94 -1.90 0.83 5.58
CA HIS A 94 -1.96 -0.63 5.55
C HIS A 94 -2.34 -1.14 6.94
N CYS A 95 -3.19 -2.16 6.99
CA CYS A 95 -3.54 -2.86 8.21
C CYS A 95 -3.62 -4.36 7.94
N TYR A 96 -2.94 -5.18 8.76
CA TYR A 96 -2.86 -6.63 8.58
C TYR A 96 -2.95 -7.35 9.92
N GLU A 97 -3.61 -8.51 9.93
CA GLU A 97 -3.44 -9.54 10.94
C GLU A 97 -2.23 -10.42 10.59
N ARG A 98 -1.45 -10.81 11.59
CA ARG A 98 -0.35 -11.78 11.47
C ARG A 98 -0.36 -12.75 12.63
N ALA A 99 0.15 -13.97 12.38
CA ALA A 99 0.35 -14.96 13.44
C ALA A 99 1.30 -14.43 14.51
N THR A 100 1.00 -14.72 15.77
CA THR A 100 1.84 -14.40 16.93
C THR A 100 3.02 -15.37 17.03
N GLN A 101 4.05 -14.94 17.77
CA GLN A 101 5.19 -15.78 18.17
C GLN A 101 5.32 -15.78 19.70
N PRO A 102 5.96 -16.78 20.33
CA PRO A 102 6.09 -16.86 21.79
C PRO A 102 6.62 -15.58 22.45
N ASP A 103 7.63 -14.96 21.83
CA ASP A 103 8.26 -13.74 22.32
C ASP A 103 7.74 -12.46 21.66
N TRP A 104 6.72 -12.59 20.79
CA TRP A 104 6.13 -11.49 20.04
C TRP A 104 4.61 -11.65 19.91
N PRO A 105 3.84 -11.22 20.93
CA PRO A 105 2.41 -11.51 21.02
C PRO A 105 1.51 -10.59 20.19
N TYR A 106 2.08 -9.68 19.42
CA TYR A 106 1.34 -8.72 18.61
C TYR A 106 0.80 -9.38 17.35
N ASN A 107 -0.47 -9.15 17.05
CA ASN A 107 -1.18 -9.78 15.93
C ASN A 107 -1.82 -8.80 14.94
N ILE A 108 -2.03 -7.53 15.31
CA ILE A 108 -2.46 -6.51 14.35
C ILE A 108 -1.31 -5.53 14.09
N TYR A 109 -1.10 -5.20 12.82
CA TYR A 109 -0.03 -4.37 12.31
C TYR A 109 -0.60 -3.29 11.41
N ALA A 110 -0.30 -2.02 11.68
CA ALA A 110 -0.68 -0.92 10.81
C ALA A 110 0.50 -0.02 10.47
N MET A 111 0.51 0.46 9.23
CA MET A 111 1.50 1.43 8.77
C MET A 111 0.92 2.83 8.81
N VAL A 112 1.60 3.73 9.50
CA VAL A 112 1.29 5.14 9.60
C VAL A 112 2.43 5.97 9.03
N HIS A 113 2.09 6.99 8.25
CA HIS A 113 3.04 7.94 7.67
C HIS A 113 2.75 9.34 8.16
N SER A 114 3.78 10.05 8.62
CA SER A 114 3.63 11.42 9.10
C SER A 114 4.89 12.26 8.87
N ARG A 115 4.84 13.52 9.27
CA ARG A 115 5.95 14.46 9.16
C ARG A 115 6.96 14.32 10.28
N SER A 116 6.57 13.74 11.43
CA SER A 116 7.46 13.55 12.56
C SER A 116 7.18 12.23 13.30
N ARG A 117 8.17 11.75 14.08
CA ARG A 117 8.00 10.58 14.94
C ARG A 117 6.99 10.84 16.05
N GLU A 118 6.98 12.05 16.61
CA GLU A 118 6.07 12.48 17.66
C GLU A 118 4.61 12.39 17.19
N GLU A 119 4.36 12.80 15.95
CA GLU A 119 3.04 12.72 15.35
C GLU A 119 2.60 11.26 15.13
N CYS A 120 3.48 10.38 14.68
CA CYS A 120 3.20 8.95 14.61
C CYS A 120 2.84 8.35 15.99
N VAL A 121 3.53 8.77 17.06
CA VAL A 121 3.23 8.33 18.44
C VAL A 121 1.87 8.86 18.89
N ARG A 122 1.53 10.10 18.56
CA ARG A 122 0.21 10.69 18.84
C ARG A 122 -0.91 9.89 18.16
N ILE A 123 -0.76 9.61 16.86
CA ILE A 123 -1.71 8.81 16.08
C ILE A 123 -1.85 7.40 16.70
N ALA A 124 -0.73 6.75 17.07
CA ALA A 124 -0.76 5.45 17.72
C ALA A 124 -1.58 5.47 19.03
N SER A 125 -1.41 6.52 19.83
CA SER A 125 -2.18 6.71 21.08
C SER A 125 -3.66 6.96 20.82
N GLU A 126 -4.01 7.72 19.77
CA GLU A 126 -5.40 7.97 19.38
C GLU A 126 -6.09 6.69 18.91
N ILE A 127 -5.43 5.92 18.03
CA ILE A 127 -5.93 4.62 17.58
C ILE A 127 -6.13 3.68 18.79
N SER A 128 -5.11 3.56 19.67
CA SER A 128 -5.16 2.67 20.83
C SER A 128 -6.31 3.01 21.78
N ARG A 129 -6.60 4.29 21.97
CA ARG A 129 -7.80 4.73 22.74
C ARG A 129 -9.10 4.38 22.05
N ALA A 130 -9.18 4.56 20.72
CA ALA A 130 -10.40 4.25 19.97
C ALA A 130 -10.74 2.77 19.94
N ILE A 131 -9.73 1.90 19.96
CA ILE A 131 -9.91 0.43 19.99
C ILE A 131 -9.89 -0.15 21.40
N GLU A 132 -9.66 0.66 22.44
CA GLU A 132 -9.55 0.26 23.84
C GLU A 132 -8.46 -0.80 24.11
N VAL A 133 -7.36 -0.77 23.33
CA VAL A 133 -6.21 -1.68 23.48
C VAL A 133 -4.97 -0.89 23.86
N GLY A 134 -4.54 -1.06 25.12
CA GLY A 134 -3.36 -0.35 25.67
C GLY A 134 -2.03 -1.04 25.40
N GLU A 135 -2.01 -2.32 25.01
CA GLU A 135 -0.77 -3.06 24.75
C GLU A 135 -0.38 -2.94 23.27
N TYR A 136 0.48 -1.96 22.98
CA TYR A 136 0.98 -1.70 21.63
C TYR A 136 2.46 -1.27 21.62
N ARG A 137 3.09 -1.34 20.44
CA ARG A 137 4.44 -0.83 20.18
C ARG A 137 4.43 0.03 18.92
N VAL A 138 5.33 1.01 18.86
CA VAL A 138 5.59 1.84 17.69
C VAL A 138 7.01 1.56 17.22
N LEU A 139 7.15 1.04 16.02
CA LEU A 139 8.40 0.65 15.40
C LEU A 139 8.72 1.62 14.27
N PHE A 140 9.83 2.33 14.37
CA PHE A 140 10.30 3.24 13.33
C PHE A 140 11.33 2.58 12.42
N SER A 141 11.23 2.88 11.11
CA SER A 141 12.29 2.51 10.17
C SER A 141 13.48 3.44 10.36
N GLU A 142 14.65 2.88 10.66
CA GLU A 142 15.89 3.64 10.79
C GLU A 142 16.55 3.87 9.43
N GLN A 143 16.58 2.84 8.58
CA GLN A 143 17.18 2.90 7.24
C GLN A 143 16.33 2.12 6.23
N GLU A 144 16.13 2.70 5.06
CA GLU A 144 15.47 2.07 3.92
C GLU A 144 16.53 1.58 2.93
N TYR A 145 16.68 0.28 2.81
CA TYR A 145 17.62 -0.34 1.86
C TYR A 145 17.00 -0.58 0.49
N LYS A 146 15.68 -0.82 0.42
CA LYS A 146 14.94 -1.05 -0.81
C LYS A 146 13.45 -0.74 -0.64
N LYS A 147 12.89 -0.02 -1.60
CA LYS A 147 11.45 0.24 -1.70
C LYS A 147 10.98 0.07 -3.13
N THR A 148 10.46 -1.10 -3.43
CA THR A 148 9.89 -1.43 -4.75
C THR A 148 8.58 -2.16 -4.55
N SER A 149 7.65 -2.07 -5.52
CA SER A 149 6.47 -2.91 -5.54
C SER A 149 6.81 -4.36 -5.93
N ALA A 150 5.91 -5.31 -5.59
CA ALA A 150 5.98 -6.65 -6.13
C ALA A 150 5.89 -6.60 -7.66
N ARG A 151 6.62 -7.48 -8.34
CA ARG A 151 6.65 -7.58 -9.80
C ARG A 151 6.00 -8.87 -10.26
N ILE A 152 5.34 -8.81 -11.40
CA ILE A 152 4.78 -9.95 -12.12
C ILE A 152 5.71 -10.42 -13.23
#